data_c5eaf37044716fe7c6934704bb4c3a49
#
_entry.id   c5eaf37044716fe7c6934704bb4c3a49
#
_cell.length_a   1.000
_cell.length_b   1.000
_cell.length_c   1.000
_cell.angle_alpha   90.00
_cell.angle_beta   90.00
_cell.angle_gamma   90.00
#
_symmetry.space_group_name_H-M   'P 1'
#
loop_
_entity.id
_entity.type
_entity.pdbx_description
1 polymer ?
#
loop_
_entity_poly.entity_id
_entity_poly.type
_entity_poly.pdbx_seq_one_letter_code
_entity_poly.pdbx_strand_id
1 'polypeptide(L)'
;MRLARFIIVGAAALVLMGCNRLTSEGLPEGVLYQDDLDADTGNWILESDMDANARFAEGQLQLEITSPNLIAWAELREREFGDFVLEVDATQLGGPDDNSYGIIFRVKNPSAYYSFDISGDGYYAVRRRDEADGGSWTRITEDWLQSSAIHQGASINKIKIVAQGSHFAFYVNNEQIAEADDDTYRSGAIGLNAGSFHEPGVKVGFDNLIITKPE
;
A
#
# COMPACT_ATOMS: atom_id res chain seq x y z
N MET A 1 -0.99 48.55 61.00
CA MET A 1 -0.80 47.15 60.55
C MET A 1 -1.31 47.03 59.11
N ARG A 2 -0.43 47.06 58.12
CA ARG A 2 -0.78 47.05 56.70
C ARG A 2 -0.70 45.61 56.18
N LEU A 3 -1.83 45.08 55.67
CA LEU A 3 -1.87 43.77 54.96
C LEU A 3 -1.43 43.95 53.51
N ALA A 4 -0.39 43.23 53.11
CA ALA A 4 0.02 43.11 51.70
C ALA A 4 -0.85 42.06 51.00
N ARG A 5 -1.49 42.44 49.88
CA ARG A 5 -2.20 41.55 48.98
C ARG A 5 -1.20 41.01 47.93
N PHE A 6 -0.98 39.70 47.92
CA PHE A 6 -0.27 39.03 46.82
C PHE A 6 -1.27 38.71 45.70
N ILE A 7 -1.01 39.25 44.51
CA ILE A 7 -1.70 38.91 43.29
C ILE A 7 -0.91 37.76 42.65
N ILE A 8 -1.53 36.57 42.60
CA ILE A 8 -0.99 35.43 41.83
C ILE A 8 -1.50 35.58 40.39
N VAL A 9 -0.58 35.89 39.48
CA VAL A 9 -0.86 35.84 38.02
C VAL A 9 -0.60 34.40 37.56
N GLY A 10 -1.67 33.65 37.36
CA GLY A 10 -1.60 32.33 36.76
C GLY A 10 -1.44 32.46 35.23
N ALA A 11 -0.25 32.08 34.74
CA ALA A 11 -0.04 31.91 33.30
C ALA A 11 -0.67 30.58 32.83
N ALA A 12 -1.80 30.68 32.14
CA ALA A 12 -2.36 29.54 31.46
C ALA A 12 -1.56 29.27 30.17
N ALA A 13 -0.77 28.21 30.17
CA ALA A 13 -0.12 27.71 28.96
C ALA A 13 -1.20 27.01 28.08
N LEU A 14 -1.59 27.65 26.98
CA LEU A 14 -2.40 27.02 25.94
C LEU A 14 -1.51 26.06 25.18
N VAL A 15 -1.66 24.76 25.43
CA VAL A 15 -1.09 23.71 24.58
C VAL A 15 -1.99 23.63 23.33
N LEU A 16 -1.55 24.24 22.23
CA LEU A 16 -2.13 24.04 20.93
C LEU A 16 -1.70 22.63 20.45
N MET A 17 -2.58 21.66 20.65
CA MET A 17 -2.51 20.39 19.90
C MET A 17 -2.84 20.71 18.44
N GLY A 18 -1.80 20.93 17.65
CA GLY A 18 -1.91 21.04 16.22
C GLY A 18 -2.25 19.65 15.65
N CYS A 19 -3.50 19.45 15.22
CA CYS A 19 -3.84 18.39 14.29
C CYS A 19 -3.09 18.69 12.99
N ASN A 20 -1.99 18.00 12.76
CA ASN A 20 -1.27 18.05 11.50
C ASN A 20 -2.10 17.30 10.45
N ARG A 21 -3.10 17.97 9.86
CA ARG A 21 -3.61 17.54 8.56
C ARG A 21 -2.50 17.86 7.57
N LEU A 22 -1.82 16.83 7.09
CA LEU A 22 -0.93 16.93 5.94
C LEU A 22 -1.78 17.30 4.73
N THR A 23 -1.95 18.58 4.51
CA THR A 23 -2.42 19.13 3.25
C THR A 23 -1.24 19.09 2.28
N SER A 24 -1.49 18.96 0.98
CA SER A 24 -0.48 18.91 -0.10
C SER A 24 0.48 20.13 -0.15
N GLU A 25 0.38 21.07 0.76
CA GLU A 25 1.18 22.31 0.81
C GLU A 25 2.56 22.17 1.46
N GLY A 26 3.02 20.95 1.77
CA GLY A 26 4.35 20.72 2.38
C GLY A 26 5.18 19.60 1.75
N LEU A 27 4.70 18.93 0.71
CA LEU A 27 5.43 17.85 0.07
C LEU A 27 6.52 18.41 -0.88
N PRO A 28 7.67 17.72 -1.04
CA PRO A 28 8.70 18.08 -2.02
C PRO A 28 8.13 18.14 -3.44
N GLU A 29 8.80 18.92 -4.32
CA GLU A 29 8.40 19.03 -5.73
C GLU A 29 8.34 17.63 -6.38
N GLY A 30 7.25 17.35 -7.10
CA GLY A 30 7.03 16.05 -7.74
C GLY A 30 6.40 14.98 -6.86
N VAL A 31 6.40 15.12 -5.52
CA VAL A 31 5.75 14.16 -4.62
C VAL A 31 4.25 14.39 -4.61
N LEU A 32 3.48 13.34 -4.93
CA LEU A 32 2.02 13.35 -4.91
C LEU A 32 1.47 12.89 -3.55
N TYR A 33 2.15 11.94 -2.92
CA TYR A 33 1.82 11.41 -1.59
C TYR A 33 3.03 10.71 -0.98
N GLN A 34 3.15 10.77 0.34
CA GLN A 34 4.15 10.05 1.13
C GLN A 34 3.56 9.67 2.48
N ASP A 35 3.88 8.46 2.95
CA ASP A 35 3.47 7.94 4.25
C ASP A 35 4.51 6.92 4.72
N ASP A 36 5.10 7.14 5.89
CA ASP A 36 6.07 6.22 6.47
C ASP A 36 5.40 4.95 7.00
N LEU A 37 4.06 4.92 7.05
CA LEU A 37 3.23 3.80 7.51
C LEU A 37 3.47 3.38 8.97
N ASP A 38 4.10 4.23 9.76
CA ASP A 38 4.41 3.97 11.17
C ASP A 38 3.16 3.93 12.07
N ALA A 39 2.15 4.74 11.75
CA ALA A 39 0.95 4.92 12.55
C ALA A 39 -0.26 5.30 11.70
N ASP A 40 -1.46 4.98 12.22
CA ASP A 40 -2.71 5.37 11.57
C ASP A 40 -2.91 6.89 11.58
N THR A 41 -2.76 7.48 10.41
CA THR A 41 -3.00 8.92 10.16
C THR A 41 -4.44 9.22 9.73
N GLY A 42 -5.30 8.21 9.60
CA GLY A 42 -6.66 8.30 9.08
C GLY A 42 -6.73 8.40 7.55
N ASN A 43 -5.60 8.27 6.85
CA ASN A 43 -5.52 8.33 5.39
C ASN A 43 -5.84 6.99 4.72
N TRP A 44 -5.96 5.91 5.48
CA TRP A 44 -6.20 4.57 4.97
C TRP A 44 -7.59 4.05 5.35
N ILE A 45 -8.21 3.31 4.43
CA ILE A 45 -9.39 2.49 4.69
C ILE A 45 -8.84 1.12 5.11
N LEU A 46 -9.01 0.78 6.37
CA LEU A 46 -8.56 -0.47 6.96
C LEU A 46 -9.79 -1.37 7.14
N GLU A 47 -9.92 -2.38 6.31
CA GLU A 47 -10.98 -3.37 6.47
C GLU A 47 -10.50 -4.51 7.36
N SER A 48 -11.36 -4.94 8.28
CA SER A 48 -11.07 -6.03 9.21
C SER A 48 -12.35 -6.80 9.53
N ASP A 49 -12.25 -8.12 9.43
CA ASP A 49 -13.30 -9.06 9.79
C ASP A 49 -12.71 -10.31 10.48
N MET A 50 -13.40 -11.44 10.42
CA MET A 50 -12.93 -12.69 11.02
C MET A 50 -11.83 -13.37 10.17
N ASP A 51 -11.75 -13.07 8.88
CA ASP A 51 -10.90 -13.74 7.90
C ASP A 51 -9.64 -12.93 7.56
N ALA A 52 -9.68 -11.61 7.75
CA ALA A 52 -8.55 -10.71 7.50
C ALA A 52 -8.54 -9.50 8.43
N ASN A 53 -7.36 -8.96 8.70
CA ASN A 53 -7.17 -7.80 9.53
C ASN A 53 -6.12 -6.85 8.93
N ALA A 54 -6.49 -5.58 8.74
CA ALA A 54 -5.59 -4.51 8.38
C ALA A 54 -5.38 -3.57 9.58
N ARG A 55 -4.14 -3.33 9.98
CA ARG A 55 -3.82 -2.46 11.13
C ARG A 55 -2.43 -1.86 11.04
N PHE A 56 -2.22 -0.76 11.74
CA PHE A 56 -0.88 -0.26 12.03
C PHE A 56 -0.35 -0.94 13.28
N ALA A 57 0.81 -1.57 13.17
CA ALA A 57 1.49 -2.26 14.27
C ALA A 57 3.00 -2.34 14.01
N GLU A 58 3.80 -2.22 15.05
CA GLU A 58 5.26 -2.36 15.00
C GLU A 58 5.94 -1.43 13.97
N GLY A 59 5.38 -0.21 13.78
CA GLY A 59 5.88 0.77 12.82
C GLY A 59 5.61 0.41 11.35
N GLN A 60 4.56 -0.35 11.06
CA GLN A 60 4.19 -0.76 9.70
C GLN A 60 2.67 -0.84 9.54
N LEU A 61 2.18 -0.68 8.32
CA LEU A 61 0.84 -1.13 7.94
C LEU A 61 0.88 -2.64 7.70
N GLN A 62 0.20 -3.41 8.56
CA GLN A 62 0.19 -4.87 8.49
C GLN A 62 -1.14 -5.40 7.98
N LEU A 63 -1.07 -6.36 7.06
CA LEU A 63 -2.19 -7.19 6.63
C LEU A 63 -1.98 -8.61 7.15
N GLU A 64 -3.00 -9.18 7.77
CA GLU A 64 -2.99 -10.55 8.28
C GLU A 64 -4.23 -11.29 7.76
N ILE A 65 -4.05 -12.45 7.14
CA ILE A 65 -5.11 -13.27 6.55
C ILE A 65 -5.14 -14.62 7.23
N THR A 66 -6.27 -14.94 7.87
CA THR A 66 -6.47 -16.15 8.67
C THR A 66 -7.28 -17.23 7.96
N SER A 67 -7.80 -16.93 6.76
CA SER A 67 -8.55 -17.87 5.92
C SER A 67 -7.84 -18.14 4.59
N PRO A 68 -7.99 -19.34 4.00
CA PRO A 68 -7.41 -19.65 2.70
C PRO A 68 -8.22 -19.01 1.55
N ASN A 69 -7.57 -18.86 0.39
CA ASN A 69 -8.17 -18.34 -0.86
C ASN A 69 -8.81 -16.95 -0.71
N LEU A 70 -8.16 -16.07 0.03
CA LEU A 70 -8.64 -14.72 0.32
C LEU A 70 -7.61 -13.68 -0.12
N ILE A 71 -8.09 -12.54 -0.62
CA ILE A 71 -7.31 -11.33 -0.86
C ILE A 71 -7.90 -10.23 0.03
N ALA A 72 -7.04 -9.56 0.78
CA ALA A 72 -7.38 -8.40 1.59
C ALA A 72 -6.46 -7.23 1.24
N TRP A 73 -6.94 -6.00 1.42
CA TRP A 73 -6.13 -4.80 1.19
C TRP A 73 -6.50 -3.66 2.12
N ALA A 74 -5.56 -2.74 2.26
CA ALA A 74 -5.79 -1.40 2.78
C ALA A 74 -5.77 -0.42 1.61
N GLU A 75 -6.75 0.49 1.51
CA GLU A 75 -6.88 1.43 0.41
C GLU A 75 -6.60 2.86 0.88
N LEU A 76 -5.87 3.62 0.07
CA LEU A 76 -5.60 5.02 0.33
C LEU A 76 -6.88 5.84 0.12
N ARG A 77 -7.36 6.46 1.19
CA ARG A 77 -8.65 7.15 1.27
C ARG A 77 -8.71 8.38 0.38
N GLU A 78 -9.80 8.52 -0.39
CA GLU A 78 -10.17 9.75 -1.12
C GLU A 78 -9.08 10.31 -2.04
N ARG A 79 -8.23 9.43 -2.61
CA ARG A 79 -7.19 9.81 -3.56
C ARG A 79 -7.23 8.93 -4.79
N GLU A 80 -7.14 9.59 -5.95
CA GLU A 80 -7.00 8.91 -7.24
C GLU A 80 -5.72 9.38 -7.94
N PHE A 81 -5.06 8.44 -8.62
CA PHE A 81 -3.84 8.66 -9.37
C PHE A 81 -4.02 8.16 -10.80
N GLY A 82 -3.61 8.99 -11.78
CA GLY A 82 -3.53 8.60 -13.20
C GLY A 82 -2.15 8.07 -13.53
N ASP A 83 -1.23 9.00 -13.82
CA ASP A 83 0.18 8.72 -14.03
C ASP A 83 0.95 8.92 -12.73
N PHE A 84 1.78 7.94 -12.36
CA PHE A 84 2.55 7.97 -11.12
C PHE A 84 3.77 7.05 -11.17
N VAL A 85 4.71 7.31 -10.27
CA VAL A 85 5.71 6.35 -9.80
C VAL A 85 5.39 6.07 -8.34
N LEU A 86 5.19 4.80 -7.98
CA LEU A 86 4.96 4.36 -6.61
C LEU A 86 6.10 3.46 -6.17
N GLU A 87 6.62 3.68 -4.98
CA GLU A 87 7.56 2.79 -4.28
C GLU A 87 7.04 2.49 -2.88
N VAL A 88 7.20 1.25 -2.42
CA VAL A 88 6.88 0.80 -1.07
C VAL A 88 7.79 -0.34 -0.68
N ASP A 89 8.20 -0.39 0.57
CA ASP A 89 8.89 -1.54 1.15
C ASP A 89 7.84 -2.54 1.67
N ALA A 90 7.99 -3.81 1.31
CA ALA A 90 7.09 -4.89 1.73
C ALA A 90 7.89 -6.06 2.31
N THR A 91 7.38 -6.65 3.39
CA THR A 91 8.02 -7.76 4.09
C THR A 91 7.00 -8.82 4.45
N GLN A 92 7.25 -10.07 4.06
CA GLN A 92 6.50 -11.20 4.60
C GLN A 92 6.89 -11.41 6.07
N LEU A 93 5.96 -11.20 6.99
CA LEU A 93 6.16 -11.34 8.44
C LEU A 93 5.80 -12.73 8.96
N GLY A 94 5.06 -13.52 8.18
CA GLY A 94 4.65 -14.88 8.55
C GLY A 94 3.75 -15.52 7.52
N GLY A 95 3.49 -16.80 7.74
CA GLY A 95 2.69 -17.64 6.86
C GLY A 95 3.50 -18.41 5.83
N PRO A 96 2.83 -19.15 4.93
CA PRO A 96 3.47 -19.90 3.86
C PRO A 96 4.12 -18.95 2.83
N ASP A 97 5.22 -19.37 2.21
CA ASP A 97 5.89 -18.60 1.17
C ASP A 97 5.11 -18.62 -0.16
N ASP A 98 4.28 -19.63 -0.38
CA ASP A 98 3.25 -19.68 -1.44
C ASP A 98 2.08 -18.79 -1.03
N ASN A 99 2.22 -17.50 -1.29
CA ASN A 99 1.28 -16.43 -0.96
C ASN A 99 1.28 -15.35 -2.06
N SER A 100 0.63 -14.22 -1.82
CA SER A 100 0.78 -13.03 -2.64
C SER A 100 0.77 -11.78 -1.76
N TYR A 101 1.55 -10.76 -2.14
CA TYR A 101 1.48 -9.44 -1.55
C TYR A 101 2.04 -8.39 -2.52
N GLY A 102 1.52 -7.18 -2.43
CA GLY A 102 1.95 -6.13 -3.32
C GLY A 102 1.02 -4.93 -3.36
N ILE A 103 0.73 -4.45 -4.56
CA ILE A 103 0.04 -3.20 -4.80
C ILE A 103 -1.13 -3.45 -5.74
N ILE A 104 -2.32 -2.98 -5.34
CA ILE A 104 -3.43 -2.77 -6.27
C ILE A 104 -3.46 -1.29 -6.66
N PHE A 105 -3.69 -1.02 -7.95
CA PHE A 105 -3.65 0.34 -8.46
C PHE A 105 -4.71 0.60 -9.51
N ARG A 106 -5.01 1.89 -9.71
CA ARG A 106 -6.14 2.37 -10.52
C ARG A 106 -7.45 1.69 -10.13
N VAL A 107 -7.65 1.52 -8.81
CA VAL A 107 -8.85 0.88 -8.25
C VAL A 107 -10.06 1.76 -8.52
N LYS A 108 -11.09 1.19 -9.15
CA LYS A 108 -12.39 1.81 -9.36
C LYS A 108 -13.43 1.28 -8.38
N ASN A 109 -13.35 -0.01 -8.08
CA ASN A 109 -14.17 -0.73 -7.11
C ASN A 109 -13.54 -2.12 -6.86
N PRO A 110 -14.08 -2.94 -5.94
CA PRO A 110 -13.51 -4.25 -5.62
C PRO A 110 -13.45 -5.28 -6.77
N SER A 111 -14.04 -4.97 -7.93
CA SER A 111 -14.02 -5.83 -9.12
C SER A 111 -13.32 -5.19 -10.33
N ALA A 112 -12.68 -4.02 -10.14
CA ALA A 112 -12.11 -3.22 -11.22
C ALA A 112 -10.80 -2.54 -10.80
N TYR A 113 -9.66 -3.22 -11.01
CA TYR A 113 -8.33 -2.72 -10.65
C TYR A 113 -7.21 -3.53 -11.31
N TYR A 114 -5.99 -3.02 -11.30
CA TYR A 114 -4.78 -3.79 -11.58
C TYR A 114 -4.12 -4.25 -10.27
N SER A 115 -3.42 -5.40 -10.31
CA SER A 115 -2.54 -5.84 -9.23
C SER A 115 -1.15 -6.14 -9.75
N PHE A 116 -0.14 -5.76 -8.97
CA PHE A 116 1.23 -6.25 -9.09
C PHE A 116 1.58 -6.92 -7.77
N ASP A 117 1.68 -8.23 -7.81
CA ASP A 117 1.90 -9.09 -6.66
C ASP A 117 3.24 -9.81 -6.78
N ILE A 118 3.93 -9.95 -5.65
CA ILE A 118 5.07 -10.87 -5.47
C ILE A 118 4.71 -11.91 -4.43
N SER A 119 5.50 -12.99 -4.34
CA SER A 119 5.31 -14.04 -3.35
C SER A 119 6.60 -14.31 -2.57
N GLY A 120 6.47 -14.91 -1.38
CA GLY A 120 7.59 -15.24 -0.52
C GLY A 120 8.55 -16.30 -1.08
N ASP A 121 8.11 -17.08 -2.05
CA ASP A 121 8.91 -18.08 -2.77
C ASP A 121 9.56 -17.55 -4.07
N GLY A 122 9.43 -16.24 -4.36
CA GLY A 122 10.19 -15.57 -5.42
C GLY A 122 9.49 -15.49 -6.77
N TYR A 123 8.16 -15.52 -6.80
CA TYR A 123 7.37 -15.34 -8.01
C TYR A 123 6.69 -13.97 -8.02
N TYR A 124 6.25 -13.55 -9.22
CA TYR A 124 5.44 -12.35 -9.41
C TYR A 124 4.35 -12.57 -10.44
N ALA A 125 3.29 -11.77 -10.36
CA ALA A 125 2.23 -11.72 -11.34
C ALA A 125 1.69 -10.29 -11.49
N VAL A 126 1.35 -9.91 -12.72
CA VAL A 126 0.59 -8.68 -13.02
C VAL A 126 -0.74 -9.07 -13.61
N ARG A 127 -1.81 -8.62 -12.99
CA ARG A 127 -3.17 -9.01 -13.36
C ARG A 127 -4.11 -7.82 -13.34
N ARG A 128 -5.23 -7.95 -14.02
CA ARG A 128 -6.34 -7.01 -13.97
C ARG A 128 -7.59 -7.74 -13.48
N ARG A 129 -8.32 -7.12 -12.60
CA ARG A 129 -9.67 -7.53 -12.22
C ARG A 129 -10.68 -6.81 -13.10
N ASP A 130 -11.58 -7.53 -13.73
CA ASP A 130 -12.51 -7.01 -14.73
C ASP A 130 -13.95 -7.01 -14.24
N GLU A 131 -14.52 -5.81 -14.00
CA GLU A 131 -15.92 -5.67 -13.60
C GLU A 131 -16.88 -6.17 -14.69
N ALA A 132 -16.57 -5.88 -15.96
CA ALA A 132 -17.41 -6.29 -17.12
C ALA A 132 -17.62 -7.80 -17.21
N ASP A 133 -16.65 -8.58 -16.70
CA ASP A 133 -16.70 -10.05 -16.69
C ASP A 133 -17.03 -10.60 -15.29
N GLY A 134 -17.75 -9.83 -14.46
CA GLY A 134 -18.15 -10.24 -13.12
C GLY A 134 -17.00 -10.35 -12.12
N GLY A 135 -15.93 -9.59 -12.33
CA GLY A 135 -14.75 -9.61 -11.50
C GLY A 135 -13.81 -10.79 -11.79
N SER A 136 -13.75 -11.26 -13.02
CA SER A 136 -12.77 -12.24 -13.47
C SER A 136 -11.36 -11.66 -13.50
N TRP A 137 -10.36 -12.54 -13.51
CA TRP A 137 -8.96 -12.15 -13.62
C TRP A 137 -8.48 -12.23 -15.09
N THR A 138 -7.93 -11.14 -15.58
CA THR A 138 -7.17 -11.09 -16.83
C THR A 138 -5.68 -11.02 -16.51
N ARG A 139 -4.89 -11.91 -17.12
CA ARG A 139 -3.44 -11.90 -17.01
C ARG A 139 -2.88 -10.78 -17.89
N ILE A 140 -2.08 -9.92 -17.31
CA ILE A 140 -1.35 -8.87 -18.03
C ILE A 140 0.05 -9.38 -18.40
N THR A 141 0.70 -10.11 -17.49
CA THR A 141 1.88 -10.95 -17.77
C THR A 141 1.47 -12.41 -17.78
N GLU A 142 2.41 -13.32 -18.07
CA GLU A 142 2.20 -14.73 -17.75
C GLU A 142 1.96 -14.88 -16.25
N ASP A 143 1.22 -15.92 -15.86
CA ASP A 143 0.83 -16.12 -14.47
C ASP A 143 1.99 -16.69 -13.67
N TRP A 144 2.36 -16.02 -12.58
CA TRP A 144 3.40 -16.41 -11.63
C TRP A 144 4.75 -16.78 -12.28
N LEU A 145 5.49 -15.77 -12.68
CA LEU A 145 6.85 -15.87 -13.20
C LEU A 145 7.87 -15.75 -12.08
N GLN A 146 8.91 -16.57 -12.11
CA GLN A 146 9.99 -16.50 -11.14
C GLN A 146 10.95 -15.36 -11.45
N SER A 147 11.43 -14.64 -10.42
CA SER A 147 12.46 -13.61 -10.55
C SER A 147 13.47 -13.69 -9.41
N SER A 148 14.76 -13.64 -9.77
CA SER A 148 15.86 -13.55 -8.80
C SER A 148 15.95 -12.18 -8.12
N ALA A 149 15.26 -11.17 -8.62
CA ALA A 149 15.17 -9.85 -7.99
C ALA A 149 14.37 -9.89 -6.68
N ILE A 150 13.52 -10.89 -6.48
CA ILE A 150 12.69 -11.05 -5.28
C ILE A 150 13.49 -11.76 -4.20
N HIS A 151 13.70 -11.10 -3.07
CA HIS A 151 14.27 -11.70 -1.88
C HIS A 151 13.21 -12.57 -1.21
N GLN A 152 13.49 -13.86 -1.07
CA GLN A 152 12.56 -14.85 -0.53
C GLN A 152 12.42 -14.78 1.00
N GLY A 153 11.30 -15.30 1.51
CA GLY A 153 10.99 -15.37 2.94
C GLY A 153 10.84 -13.99 3.59
N ALA A 154 11.23 -13.90 4.86
CA ALA A 154 11.08 -12.69 5.68
C ALA A 154 12.13 -11.60 5.35
N SER A 155 12.26 -11.28 4.09
CA SER A 155 13.17 -10.24 3.60
C SER A 155 12.39 -9.02 3.10
N ILE A 156 12.97 -7.84 3.24
CA ILE A 156 12.39 -6.62 2.65
C ILE A 156 12.53 -6.69 1.14
N ASN A 157 11.43 -6.44 0.44
CA ASN A 157 11.38 -6.20 -0.99
C ASN A 157 10.85 -4.80 -1.26
N LYS A 158 11.62 -3.98 -1.95
CA LYS A 158 11.15 -2.69 -2.46
C LYS A 158 10.39 -2.92 -3.76
N ILE A 159 9.08 -2.72 -3.72
CA ILE A 159 8.19 -2.85 -4.87
C ILE A 159 8.00 -1.47 -5.50
N LYS A 160 8.15 -1.37 -6.85
CA LYS A 160 7.96 -0.13 -7.57
C LYS A 160 7.12 -0.34 -8.82
N ILE A 161 6.19 0.58 -9.06
CA ILE A 161 5.39 0.68 -10.28
C ILE A 161 5.63 2.06 -10.91
N VAL A 162 5.91 2.06 -12.20
CA VAL A 162 5.83 3.26 -13.04
C VAL A 162 4.61 3.11 -13.94
N ALA A 163 3.62 3.99 -13.78
CA ALA A 163 2.40 4.01 -14.59
C ALA A 163 2.34 5.31 -15.38
N GLN A 164 2.33 5.22 -16.71
CA GLN A 164 2.34 6.38 -17.61
C GLN A 164 1.43 6.11 -18.81
N GLY A 165 0.29 6.77 -18.84
CA GLY A 165 -0.75 6.48 -19.84
C GLY A 165 -1.24 5.03 -19.74
N SER A 166 -1.04 4.25 -20.81
CA SER A 166 -1.32 2.81 -20.86
C SER A 166 -0.12 1.93 -20.53
N HIS A 167 1.07 2.53 -20.42
CA HIS A 167 2.30 1.79 -20.20
C HIS A 167 2.57 1.63 -18.70
N PHE A 168 2.98 0.42 -18.31
CA PHE A 168 3.38 0.07 -16.95
C PHE A 168 4.74 -0.60 -16.96
N ALA A 169 5.62 -0.19 -16.04
CA ALA A 169 6.86 -0.90 -15.75
C ALA A 169 6.92 -1.28 -14.27
N PHE A 170 7.33 -2.51 -14.00
CA PHE A 170 7.29 -3.13 -12.68
C PHE A 170 8.70 -3.51 -12.23
N TYR A 171 9.05 -3.10 -11.02
CA TYR A 171 10.38 -3.30 -10.46
C TYR A 171 10.29 -3.93 -9.08
N VAL A 172 11.26 -4.78 -8.75
CA VAL A 172 11.53 -5.25 -7.40
C VAL A 172 13.02 -5.04 -7.12
N ASN A 173 13.34 -4.44 -5.97
CA ASN A 173 14.71 -4.18 -5.52
C ASN A 173 15.56 -3.45 -6.57
N ASN A 174 14.95 -2.46 -7.26
CA ASN A 174 15.51 -1.64 -8.35
C ASN A 174 15.77 -2.40 -9.68
N GLU A 175 15.40 -3.66 -9.79
CA GLU A 175 15.50 -4.43 -11.05
C GLU A 175 14.12 -4.43 -11.74
N GLN A 176 14.07 -4.05 -13.02
CA GLN A 176 12.84 -4.16 -13.81
C GLN A 176 12.59 -5.63 -14.14
N ILE A 177 11.45 -6.14 -13.69
CA ILE A 177 11.08 -7.55 -13.86
C ILE A 177 9.95 -7.76 -14.86
N ALA A 178 9.17 -6.73 -15.14
CA ALA A 178 8.12 -6.77 -16.16
C ALA A 178 7.81 -5.39 -16.73
N GLU A 179 7.17 -5.39 -17.91
CA GLU A 179 6.49 -4.23 -18.49
C GLU A 179 5.25 -4.69 -19.23
N ALA A 180 4.26 -3.83 -19.38
CA ALA A 180 3.01 -4.14 -20.06
C ALA A 180 2.29 -2.89 -20.53
N ASP A 181 1.41 -3.05 -21.51
CA ASP A 181 0.51 -2.02 -21.99
C ASP A 181 -0.94 -2.47 -21.81
N ASP A 182 -1.74 -1.68 -21.07
CA ASP A 182 -3.17 -1.86 -20.92
C ASP A 182 -3.86 -0.52 -20.64
N ASP A 183 -4.95 -0.22 -21.31
CA ASP A 183 -5.65 1.05 -21.22
C ASP A 183 -7.06 0.98 -20.63
N THR A 184 -7.41 -0.14 -20.02
CA THR A 184 -8.74 -0.37 -19.47
C THR A 184 -9.08 0.61 -18.33
N TYR A 185 -8.16 0.80 -17.39
CA TYR A 185 -8.32 1.78 -16.32
C TYR A 185 -7.21 2.82 -16.39
N ARG A 186 -7.57 4.11 -16.49
CA ARG A 186 -6.63 5.24 -16.67
C ARG A 186 -6.25 5.94 -15.38
N SER A 187 -7.05 5.80 -14.34
CA SER A 187 -6.83 6.38 -13.00
C SER A 187 -7.56 5.55 -11.96
N GLY A 188 -7.38 5.82 -10.70
CA GLY A 188 -8.10 5.23 -9.59
C GLY A 188 -7.32 5.30 -8.29
N ALA A 189 -7.88 4.69 -7.23
CA ALA A 189 -7.22 4.59 -5.95
C ALA A 189 -6.02 3.62 -5.99
N ILE A 190 -5.22 3.65 -4.92
CA ILE A 190 -4.10 2.74 -4.68
C ILE A 190 -4.39 2.01 -3.37
N GLY A 191 -4.06 0.72 -3.34
CA GLY A 191 -4.10 -0.10 -2.14
C GLY A 191 -2.88 -0.99 -2.01
N LEU A 192 -2.58 -1.38 -0.79
CA LEU A 192 -1.59 -2.38 -0.44
C LEU A 192 -2.33 -3.67 -0.11
N ASN A 193 -1.97 -4.78 -0.74
CA ASN A 193 -2.71 -6.02 -0.64
C ASN A 193 -1.85 -7.21 -0.21
N ALA A 194 -2.53 -8.20 0.37
CA ALA A 194 -2.00 -9.52 0.61
C ALA A 194 -3.02 -10.58 0.22
N GLY A 195 -2.58 -11.78 -0.11
CA GLY A 195 -3.42 -12.90 -0.48
C GLY A 195 -2.90 -14.23 0.05
N SER A 196 -3.83 -15.08 0.47
CA SER A 196 -3.58 -16.48 0.79
C SER A 196 -4.08 -17.37 -0.33
N PHE A 197 -3.38 -18.46 -0.58
CA PHE A 197 -3.83 -19.54 -1.45
C PHE A 197 -4.43 -20.69 -0.63
N HIS A 198 -3.85 -21.87 -0.68
CA HIS A 198 -4.40 -23.04 -0.01
C HIS A 198 -4.22 -23.00 1.51
N GLU A 199 -3.17 -22.35 1.99
CA GLU A 199 -2.85 -22.26 3.41
C GLU A 199 -3.08 -20.84 3.94
N PRO A 200 -3.74 -20.69 5.11
CA PRO A 200 -3.94 -19.42 5.78
C PRO A 200 -2.71 -18.99 6.58
N GLY A 201 -2.82 -17.86 7.29
CA GLY A 201 -1.80 -17.35 8.21
C GLY A 201 -0.79 -16.41 7.55
N VAL A 202 -1.11 -15.89 6.36
CA VAL A 202 -0.27 -14.90 5.69
C VAL A 202 -0.28 -13.61 6.49
N LYS A 203 0.92 -13.10 6.79
CA LYS A 203 1.13 -11.80 7.42
C LYS A 203 2.17 -11.01 6.66
N VAL A 204 1.83 -9.79 6.26
CA VAL A 204 2.71 -8.89 5.49
C VAL A 204 2.74 -7.52 6.14
N GLY A 205 3.91 -6.90 6.21
CA GLY A 205 4.11 -5.52 6.63
C GLY A 205 4.53 -4.65 5.47
N PHE A 206 3.99 -3.43 5.41
CA PHE A 206 4.35 -2.40 4.44
C PHE A 206 4.88 -1.17 5.15
N ASP A 207 5.86 -0.51 4.51
CA ASP A 207 6.59 0.62 5.07
C ASP A 207 7.05 1.58 3.95
N ASN A 208 7.36 2.83 4.29
CA ASN A 208 8.03 3.79 3.40
C ASN A 208 7.34 3.98 2.03
N LEU A 209 6.02 4.20 2.01
CA LEU A 209 5.29 4.47 0.77
C LEU A 209 5.58 5.87 0.25
N ILE A 210 5.95 5.98 -1.02
CA ILE A 210 6.05 7.25 -1.74
C ILE A 210 5.41 7.13 -3.12
N ILE A 211 4.66 8.17 -3.50
CA ILE A 211 4.06 8.31 -4.82
C ILE A 211 4.51 9.64 -5.41
N THR A 212 5.11 9.60 -6.59
CA THR A 212 5.63 10.78 -7.28
C THR A 212 5.06 10.90 -8.69
N LYS A 213 5.25 12.05 -9.33
CA LYS A 213 5.01 12.22 -10.77
C LYS A 213 6.08 11.45 -11.56
N PRO A 214 5.73 10.81 -12.69
CA PRO A 214 6.72 10.32 -13.63
C PRO A 214 7.56 11.49 -14.17
N GLU A 215 8.84 11.22 -14.49
CA GLU A 215 9.74 12.18 -15.16
C GLU A 215 9.39 12.35 -16.64
#